data_63de209ee2ab67b74207c6045a165a25
#
_entry.id   63de209ee2ab67b74207c6045a165a25
#
_cell.length_a   1.000
_cell.length_b   1.000
_cell.length_c   1.000
_cell.angle_alpha   90.00
_cell.angle_beta   90.00
_cell.angle_gamma   90.00
#
_symmetry.space_group_name_H-M   'P 1'
#
loop_
_entity.id
_entity.type
_entity.pdbx_description
1 polymer ?
#
loop_
_entity_poly.entity_id
_entity_poly.type
_entity_poly.pdbx_seq_one_letter_code
_entity_poly.pdbx_strand_id
1 'polypeptide(L)'
;DDSCAIGLVLAMAKGMVDSGYQPENDILFIAHGAEEWGASGTQFDWTTGAWEMINNAHPEWAGKTIAMINFELPAFYDGMSQGQISCVPEFSTLTKTFVETSGLLAEPVDAIYPEGISAESVDTNTMEDGVSYRASGVPYFINIPGTQEGEKGWIQQRYHTVADDRDTYSAQVMQTNLNTFGALAIYLDQTPALALDLNATCDDLQEALDTTLAGEDAQPYLDALDALRNAAQAHQEEIAAINAQYQDALDEKADQQTLDEIRERGRALNAKTLDAFRFVQEQFIGIISTSDIVIKHVAYQNNVDVIEGVIAALEEGVLSNEEGSGALDLAWMINGGAEYGYYSFSTETNAASLATLQEESNPGNLFWGTDKGSVLAQTYPATVSLLEKAESEDGDFTEEIAVYAKEQAQQERYLQEMIRQETDAMQELTQMLGA
;
A
#
# COMPACT_ATOMS: atom_id res chain seq x y z
N ASP A 1 0.75 -2.47 -22.45
CA ASP A 1 1.10 -3.00 -21.17
C ASP A 1 2.60 -3.31 -21.12
N ASP A 2 3.51 -2.41 -20.62
CA ASP A 2 3.16 -1.02 -20.31
C ASP A 2 4.05 -0.03 -21.09
N SER A 3 4.21 -0.26 -22.39
CA SER A 3 5.06 0.57 -23.27
C SER A 3 4.56 2.02 -23.36
N CYS A 4 3.28 2.27 -23.08
CA CYS A 4 2.73 3.62 -23.09
C CYS A 4 3.24 4.45 -21.88
N ALA A 5 3.50 3.85 -20.72
CA ALA A 5 4.12 4.53 -19.58
C ALA A 5 5.54 5.02 -19.93
N ILE A 6 6.34 4.19 -20.59
CA ILE A 6 7.66 4.63 -21.08
C ILE A 6 7.53 5.82 -22.04
N GLY A 7 6.53 5.80 -22.93
CA GLY A 7 6.23 6.91 -23.82
C GLY A 7 5.87 8.19 -23.08
N LEU A 8 5.06 8.10 -22.03
CA LEU A 8 4.66 9.22 -21.17
C LEU A 8 5.88 9.81 -20.42
N VAL A 9 6.67 8.97 -19.78
CA VAL A 9 7.87 9.37 -19.04
C VAL A 9 8.85 10.13 -19.96
N LEU A 10 9.10 9.64 -21.18
CA LEU A 10 9.93 10.31 -22.16
C LEU A 10 9.32 11.63 -22.64
N ALA A 11 8.00 11.69 -22.84
CA ALA A 11 7.31 12.91 -23.25
C ALA A 11 7.36 13.98 -22.15
N MET A 12 7.21 13.57 -20.88
CA MET A 12 7.34 14.46 -19.73
C MET A 12 8.76 15.04 -19.61
N ALA A 13 9.79 14.20 -19.69
CA ALA A 13 11.17 14.62 -19.68
C ALA A 13 11.47 15.61 -20.81
N LYS A 14 11.03 15.29 -22.03
CA LYS A 14 11.18 16.18 -23.19
C LYS A 14 10.45 17.51 -23.00
N GLY A 15 9.23 17.50 -22.48
CA GLY A 15 8.44 18.70 -22.23
C GLY A 15 9.13 19.64 -21.24
N MET A 16 9.69 19.12 -20.15
CA MET A 16 10.46 19.90 -19.18
C MET A 16 11.72 20.51 -19.79
N VAL A 17 12.48 19.73 -20.57
CA VAL A 17 13.69 20.24 -21.24
C VAL A 17 13.33 21.28 -22.29
N ASP A 18 12.36 21.04 -23.16
CA ASP A 18 11.97 21.94 -24.25
C ASP A 18 11.37 23.26 -23.72
N SER A 19 10.68 23.22 -22.57
CA SER A 19 10.16 24.43 -21.93
C SER A 19 11.23 25.27 -21.26
N GLY A 20 12.43 24.71 -21.05
CA GLY A 20 13.50 25.37 -20.29
C GLY A 20 13.24 25.39 -18.78
N TYR A 21 12.36 24.53 -18.28
CA TYR A 21 12.11 24.40 -16.85
C TYR A 21 13.42 24.13 -16.09
N GLN A 22 13.61 24.82 -15.01
CA GLN A 22 14.76 24.65 -14.10
C GLN A 22 14.23 24.14 -12.77
N PRO A 23 14.36 22.85 -12.49
CA PRO A 23 13.86 22.27 -11.26
C PRO A 23 14.71 22.71 -10.05
N GLU A 24 14.08 22.80 -8.91
CA GLU A 24 14.71 23.05 -7.61
C GLU A 24 15.31 21.78 -6.99
N ASN A 25 14.75 20.61 -7.38
CA ASN A 25 15.21 19.29 -7.00
C ASN A 25 15.61 18.49 -8.22
N ASP A 26 16.37 17.41 -8.05
CA ASP A 26 16.63 16.47 -9.15
C ASP A 26 15.33 15.71 -9.50
N ILE A 27 15.02 15.65 -10.79
CA ILE A 27 13.91 14.87 -11.31
C ILE A 27 14.47 13.70 -12.10
N LEU A 28 14.21 12.49 -11.64
CA LEU A 28 14.67 11.25 -12.25
C LEU A 28 13.54 10.62 -13.08
N PHE A 29 13.85 10.20 -14.30
CA PHE A 29 12.95 9.48 -15.18
C PHE A 29 13.45 8.05 -15.32
N ILE A 30 12.69 7.10 -14.80
CA ILE A 30 13.12 5.71 -14.64
C ILE A 30 12.18 4.79 -15.42
N ALA A 31 12.74 3.81 -16.12
CA ALA A 31 12.01 2.70 -16.72
C ALA A 31 12.43 1.43 -15.98
N HIS A 32 11.54 0.90 -15.16
CA HIS A 32 11.77 -0.38 -14.49
C HIS A 32 11.57 -1.54 -15.45
N GLY A 33 12.28 -2.61 -15.22
CA GLY A 33 12.03 -3.91 -15.79
C GLY A 33 11.65 -4.89 -14.70
N ALA A 34 11.15 -6.07 -15.08
CA ALA A 34 10.81 -7.14 -14.15
C ALA A 34 9.76 -6.71 -13.08
N GLU A 35 8.75 -5.96 -13.49
CA GLU A 35 7.63 -5.61 -12.63
C GLU A 35 6.85 -6.87 -12.23
N GLU A 36 6.49 -7.72 -13.19
CA GLU A 36 5.76 -8.97 -12.97
C GLU A 36 6.65 -10.14 -12.50
N TRP A 37 7.80 -9.86 -11.90
CA TRP A 37 8.74 -10.87 -11.43
C TRP A 37 9.03 -10.68 -9.95
N GLY A 38 8.86 -11.78 -9.20
CA GLY A 38 9.32 -11.88 -7.82
C GLY A 38 10.71 -12.50 -7.72
N ALA A 39 11.29 -12.46 -6.53
CA ALA A 39 12.53 -13.15 -6.23
C ALA A 39 12.28 -14.67 -6.15
N SER A 40 13.23 -15.45 -6.65
CA SER A 40 13.11 -16.92 -6.63
C SER A 40 13.05 -17.43 -5.18
N GLY A 41 12.08 -18.25 -4.90
CA GLY A 41 11.86 -18.86 -3.58
C GLY A 41 11.05 -18.02 -2.62
N THR A 42 10.41 -16.95 -3.08
CA THR A 42 9.47 -16.14 -2.30
C THR A 42 8.08 -16.19 -2.90
N GLN A 43 7.04 -15.85 -2.13
CA GLN A 43 5.66 -15.81 -2.61
C GLN A 43 5.03 -14.42 -2.56
N PHE A 44 5.61 -13.53 -1.76
CA PHE A 44 5.07 -12.20 -1.56
C PHE A 44 5.73 -11.16 -2.45
N ASP A 45 6.80 -11.54 -3.13
CA ASP A 45 7.61 -10.60 -3.89
C ASP A 45 7.10 -10.46 -5.32
N TRP A 46 6.97 -9.24 -5.71
CA TRP A 46 6.66 -8.75 -7.03
C TRP A 46 7.62 -7.60 -7.34
N THR A 47 7.51 -6.93 -8.46
CA THR A 47 8.24 -5.68 -8.74
C THR A 47 9.75 -5.70 -8.44
N THR A 48 10.42 -6.79 -8.82
CA THR A 48 11.86 -7.01 -8.53
C THR A 48 12.74 -5.86 -9.03
N GLY A 49 12.41 -5.27 -10.18
CA GLY A 49 13.20 -4.16 -10.76
C GLY A 49 13.14 -2.89 -9.92
N ALA A 50 11.97 -2.54 -9.40
CA ALA A 50 11.82 -1.40 -8.51
C ALA A 50 12.52 -1.62 -7.17
N TRP A 51 12.41 -2.84 -6.62
CA TRP A 51 13.09 -3.20 -5.39
C TRP A 51 14.62 -3.14 -5.54
N GLU A 52 15.17 -3.72 -6.60
CA GLU A 52 16.61 -3.67 -6.90
C GLU A 52 17.09 -2.22 -7.05
N MET A 53 16.29 -1.37 -7.68
CA MET A 53 16.63 0.03 -7.87
C MET A 53 16.80 0.75 -6.52
N ILE A 54 15.82 0.66 -5.63
CA ILE A 54 15.80 1.44 -4.38
C ILE A 54 16.60 0.80 -3.25
N ASN A 55 16.84 -0.53 -3.27
CA ASN A 55 17.54 -1.21 -2.19
C ASN A 55 19.01 -1.54 -2.50
N ASN A 56 19.35 -1.78 -3.78
CA ASN A 56 20.69 -2.20 -4.16
C ASN A 56 21.41 -1.21 -5.06
N ALA A 57 20.76 -0.69 -6.11
CA ALA A 57 21.41 0.22 -7.05
C ALA A 57 21.55 1.63 -6.47
N HIS A 58 20.51 2.14 -5.81
CA HIS A 58 20.44 3.49 -5.30
C HIS A 58 19.82 3.56 -3.89
N PRO A 59 20.36 2.84 -2.89
CA PRO A 59 19.82 2.86 -1.53
C PRO A 59 19.90 4.25 -0.86
N GLU A 60 20.74 5.13 -1.37
CA GLU A 60 20.85 6.52 -0.92
C GLU A 60 19.66 7.41 -1.30
N TRP A 61 18.73 6.94 -2.13
CA TRP A 61 17.50 7.68 -2.46
C TRP A 61 16.47 7.60 -1.33
N ALA A 62 16.44 6.52 -0.57
CA ALA A 62 15.60 6.42 0.62
C ALA A 62 15.93 7.55 1.62
N GLY A 63 14.90 8.22 2.15
CA GLY A 63 15.04 9.38 3.03
C GLY A 63 15.42 10.70 2.35
N LYS A 64 15.57 10.71 1.02
CA LYS A 64 15.85 11.93 0.23
C LYS A 64 14.84 12.17 -0.88
N THR A 65 14.28 11.13 -1.44
CA THR A 65 13.28 11.22 -2.50
C THR A 65 11.95 11.64 -1.90
N ILE A 66 11.46 12.82 -2.29
CA ILE A 66 10.23 13.39 -1.74
C ILE A 66 8.98 12.70 -2.26
N ALA A 67 9.02 12.13 -3.46
CA ALA A 67 7.95 11.32 -4.01
C ALA A 67 8.44 10.50 -5.21
N MET A 68 7.79 9.37 -5.44
CA MET A 68 7.81 8.61 -6.68
C MET A 68 6.45 8.77 -7.36
N ILE A 69 6.42 8.87 -8.68
CA ILE A 69 5.17 8.83 -9.47
C ILE A 69 5.24 7.60 -10.36
N ASN A 70 4.43 6.60 -10.04
CA ASN A 70 4.27 5.39 -10.83
C ASN A 70 3.24 5.58 -11.94
N PHE A 71 3.45 4.96 -13.08
CA PHE A 71 2.53 5.00 -14.21
C PHE A 71 2.18 3.59 -14.66
N GLU A 72 0.89 3.28 -14.58
CA GLU A 72 0.29 2.06 -15.06
C GLU A 72 -0.74 2.38 -16.15
N LEU A 73 -0.52 1.88 -17.36
CA LEU A 73 -1.46 2.03 -18.48
C LEU A 73 -1.94 3.49 -18.75
N PRO A 74 -1.07 4.51 -18.76
CA PRO A 74 -1.48 5.90 -18.75
C PRO A 74 -2.10 6.40 -20.07
N ALA A 75 -2.27 5.54 -21.06
CA ALA A 75 -2.90 5.84 -22.34
C ALA A 75 -4.14 4.99 -22.60
N PHE A 76 -4.57 4.21 -21.65
CA PHE A 76 -5.75 3.37 -21.79
C PHE A 76 -7.02 4.12 -21.35
N TYR A 77 -8.07 4.05 -22.18
CA TYR A 77 -9.39 4.60 -21.86
C TYR A 77 -10.42 3.49 -21.67
N ASP A 78 -10.93 3.38 -20.48
CA ASP A 78 -11.86 2.35 -20.08
C ASP A 78 -13.34 2.79 -20.01
N GLY A 79 -13.62 4.04 -20.34
CA GLY A 79 -14.97 4.60 -20.32
C GLY A 79 -15.39 5.17 -18.96
N MET A 80 -14.45 5.39 -18.04
CA MET A 80 -14.72 6.06 -16.78
C MET A 80 -15.11 7.53 -17.00
N SER A 81 -15.98 8.06 -16.13
CA SER A 81 -16.39 9.46 -16.19
C SER A 81 -15.38 10.40 -15.53
N GLN A 82 -14.49 9.88 -14.69
CA GLN A 82 -13.54 10.62 -13.88
C GLN A 82 -12.14 10.00 -13.96
N GLY A 83 -11.12 10.81 -14.15
CA GLY A 83 -9.74 10.42 -14.00
C GLY A 83 -9.31 10.45 -12.54
N GLN A 84 -8.29 9.68 -12.16
CA GLN A 84 -7.85 9.55 -10.78
C GLN A 84 -6.35 9.84 -10.62
N ILE A 85 -6.00 10.52 -9.52
CA ILE A 85 -4.66 10.51 -8.95
C ILE A 85 -4.75 9.73 -7.66
N SER A 86 -4.10 8.60 -7.62
CA SER A 86 -4.03 7.76 -6.43
C SER A 86 -2.70 7.95 -5.72
N CYS A 87 -2.67 7.78 -4.40
CA CYS A 87 -1.49 8.05 -3.60
C CYS A 87 -1.50 7.25 -2.29
N VAL A 88 -0.35 7.17 -1.63
CA VAL A 88 -0.30 6.69 -0.24
C VAL A 88 -1.22 7.53 0.65
N PRO A 89 -1.83 6.97 1.71
CA PRO A 89 -2.76 7.67 2.58
C PRO A 89 -2.26 9.03 3.08
N GLU A 90 -0.98 9.11 3.41
CA GLU A 90 -0.33 10.32 3.91
C GLU A 90 -0.26 11.46 2.88
N PHE A 91 -0.44 11.18 1.59
CA PHE A 91 -0.55 12.19 0.53
C PHE A 91 -1.98 12.62 0.21
N SER A 92 -3.00 12.04 0.82
CA SER A 92 -4.40 12.33 0.48
C SER A 92 -4.75 13.81 0.57
N THR A 93 -4.35 14.49 1.64
CA THR A 93 -4.59 15.93 1.84
C THR A 93 -3.86 16.78 0.79
N LEU A 94 -2.59 16.45 0.50
CA LEU A 94 -1.79 17.14 -0.53
C LEU A 94 -2.46 16.97 -1.90
N THR A 95 -2.86 15.77 -2.25
CA THR A 95 -3.45 15.44 -3.56
C THR A 95 -4.77 16.17 -3.76
N LYS A 96 -5.65 16.20 -2.75
CA LYS A 96 -6.90 16.96 -2.79
C LYS A 96 -6.63 18.45 -2.99
N THR A 97 -5.71 19.04 -2.22
CA THR A 97 -5.31 20.42 -2.36
C THR A 97 -4.77 20.73 -3.75
N PHE A 98 -3.90 19.88 -4.27
CA PHE A 98 -3.35 20.03 -5.62
C PHE A 98 -4.47 20.03 -6.67
N VAL A 99 -5.36 19.07 -6.64
CA VAL A 99 -6.46 18.96 -7.61
C VAL A 99 -7.39 20.17 -7.53
N GLU A 100 -7.76 20.61 -6.33
CA GLU A 100 -8.62 21.78 -6.12
C GLU A 100 -7.96 23.08 -6.59
N THR A 101 -6.69 23.29 -6.31
CA THR A 101 -5.97 24.53 -6.63
C THR A 101 -5.45 24.56 -8.08
N SER A 102 -5.19 23.40 -8.70
CA SER A 102 -4.77 23.33 -10.10
C SER A 102 -5.91 23.59 -11.10
N GLY A 103 -7.17 23.57 -10.66
CA GLY A 103 -8.34 23.70 -11.53
C GLY A 103 -8.72 22.41 -12.27
N LEU A 104 -7.98 21.32 -12.10
CA LEU A 104 -8.23 20.06 -12.81
C LEU A 104 -9.58 19.41 -12.43
N LEU A 105 -10.08 19.64 -11.21
CA LEU A 105 -11.41 19.18 -10.78
C LEU A 105 -12.53 20.13 -11.25
N ALA A 106 -12.24 21.43 -11.41
CA ALA A 106 -13.26 22.42 -11.74
C ALA A 106 -13.67 22.42 -13.22
N GLU A 107 -12.78 21.97 -14.09
CA GLU A 107 -12.99 21.92 -15.53
C GLU A 107 -13.05 20.46 -15.98
N PRO A 108 -14.12 20.05 -16.69
CA PRO A 108 -14.14 18.73 -17.30
C PRO A 108 -12.91 18.56 -18.20
N VAL A 109 -12.15 17.49 -18.02
CA VAL A 109 -10.98 17.21 -18.85
C VAL A 109 -11.46 16.61 -20.17
N ASP A 110 -12.10 17.47 -20.98
CA ASP A 110 -12.75 17.17 -22.26
C ASP A 110 -13.85 16.07 -22.22
N ALA A 111 -14.10 15.41 -23.34
CA ALA A 111 -15.11 14.37 -23.46
C ALA A 111 -14.70 13.02 -22.81
N ILE A 112 -13.46 12.92 -22.30
CA ILE A 112 -12.93 11.68 -21.71
C ILE A 112 -13.31 11.58 -20.23
N TYR A 113 -13.03 12.64 -19.45
CA TYR A 113 -13.34 12.71 -18.04
C TYR A 113 -14.32 13.87 -17.77
N PRO A 114 -15.59 13.71 -18.10
CA PRO A 114 -16.58 14.79 -17.95
C PRO A 114 -16.80 15.22 -16.47
N GLU A 115 -16.42 14.37 -15.54
CA GLU A 115 -16.48 14.66 -14.09
C GLU A 115 -15.13 15.15 -13.52
N GLY A 116 -14.13 15.35 -14.40
CA GLY A 116 -12.82 15.90 -14.02
C GLY A 116 -11.85 14.85 -13.47
N ILE A 117 -10.97 15.30 -12.58
CA ILE A 117 -9.94 14.47 -11.91
C ILE A 117 -10.26 14.40 -10.43
N SER A 118 -10.24 13.23 -9.83
CA SER A 118 -10.34 13.00 -8.39
C SER A 118 -8.99 12.68 -7.75
N ALA A 119 -8.94 12.83 -6.44
CA ALA A 119 -7.84 12.42 -5.59
C ALA A 119 -8.32 11.30 -4.66
N GLU A 120 -7.64 10.19 -4.68
CA GLU A 120 -7.99 9.03 -3.84
C GLU A 120 -6.74 8.50 -3.14
N SER A 121 -6.91 8.03 -1.89
CA SER A 121 -5.92 7.15 -1.30
C SER A 121 -6.20 5.74 -1.76
N VAL A 122 -5.17 5.00 -2.13
CA VAL A 122 -5.31 3.62 -2.56
C VAL A 122 -4.97 2.69 -1.42
N ASP A 123 -5.76 1.66 -1.27
CA ASP A 123 -5.28 0.44 -0.64
C ASP A 123 -4.22 -0.14 -1.57
N THR A 124 -2.98 0.01 -1.18
CA THR A 124 -1.85 -0.46 -1.96
C THR A 124 -1.72 -1.96 -1.82
N ASN A 125 -1.51 -2.63 -2.94
CA ASN A 125 -1.15 -4.04 -2.96
C ASN A 125 0.33 -4.20 -3.35
N THR A 126 0.85 -5.41 -3.28
CA THR A 126 2.25 -5.69 -3.58
C THR A 126 2.54 -5.85 -5.08
N MET A 127 1.56 -5.61 -5.95
CA MET A 127 1.61 -5.90 -7.38
C MET A 127 1.88 -4.66 -8.25
N GLU A 128 2.62 -3.69 -7.69
CA GLU A 128 3.01 -2.46 -8.40
C GLU A 128 4.38 -1.95 -7.96
N ASP A 129 5.10 -1.24 -8.82
CA ASP A 129 6.45 -0.74 -8.56
C ASP A 129 6.51 0.21 -7.35
N GLY A 130 5.46 0.96 -7.08
CA GLY A 130 5.37 1.91 -5.97
C GLY A 130 5.55 1.27 -4.59
N VAL A 131 5.14 0.00 -4.42
CA VAL A 131 5.25 -0.70 -3.14
C VAL A 131 6.70 -0.87 -2.68
N SER A 132 7.61 -1.17 -3.59
CA SER A 132 9.04 -1.30 -3.26
C SER A 132 9.64 0.02 -2.77
N TYR A 133 9.24 1.13 -3.39
CA TYR A 133 9.61 2.48 -2.96
C TYR A 133 9.00 2.83 -1.61
N ARG A 134 7.68 2.60 -1.43
CA ARG A 134 6.98 2.81 -0.16
C ARG A 134 7.64 2.06 0.98
N ALA A 135 7.89 0.76 0.81
CA ALA A 135 8.53 -0.08 1.82
C ALA A 135 9.94 0.40 2.21
N SER A 136 10.62 1.10 1.29
CA SER A 136 11.93 1.72 1.53
C SER A 136 11.85 3.14 2.11
N GLY A 137 10.65 3.68 2.32
CA GLY A 137 10.43 5.01 2.89
C GLY A 137 10.32 6.13 1.85
N VAL A 138 9.96 5.82 0.61
CA VAL A 138 9.66 6.80 -0.44
C VAL A 138 8.16 6.81 -0.71
N PRO A 139 7.44 7.87 -0.34
CA PRO A 139 6.00 7.95 -0.63
C PRO A 139 5.74 8.10 -2.12
N TYR A 140 4.58 7.64 -2.60
CA TYR A 140 4.32 7.62 -4.03
C TYR A 140 2.90 7.99 -4.44
N PHE A 141 2.79 8.36 -5.70
CA PHE A 141 1.54 8.55 -6.44
C PHE A 141 1.49 7.54 -7.58
N ILE A 142 0.28 7.20 -8.01
CA ILE A 142 0.05 6.33 -9.15
C ILE A 142 -1.17 6.80 -9.93
N ASN A 143 -1.09 6.67 -11.26
CA ASN A 143 -2.29 6.69 -12.07
C ASN A 143 -2.83 5.26 -12.15
N ILE A 144 -4.03 5.03 -11.66
CA ILE A 144 -4.72 3.76 -11.90
C ILE A 144 -5.81 4.05 -12.92
N PRO A 145 -5.77 3.40 -14.09
CA PRO A 145 -6.90 3.47 -15.00
C PRO A 145 -8.07 2.77 -14.32
N GLY A 146 -9.21 3.46 -14.16
CA GLY A 146 -10.42 2.82 -13.74
C GLY A 146 -10.78 1.73 -14.75
N THR A 147 -11.01 0.51 -14.34
CA THR A 147 -11.37 -0.58 -15.24
C THR A 147 -12.88 -0.81 -15.19
N GLN A 148 -13.55 -0.88 -16.35
CA GLN A 148 -14.93 -1.33 -16.38
C GLN A 148 -15.01 -2.77 -15.90
N GLU A 149 -15.83 -3.00 -14.90
CA GLU A 149 -16.14 -4.36 -14.44
C GLU A 149 -16.97 -5.15 -15.47
N GLY A 150 -16.79 -6.46 -15.48
CA GLY A 150 -17.57 -7.41 -16.24
C GLY A 150 -16.95 -7.86 -17.56
N GLU A 151 -17.66 -8.72 -18.29
CA GLU A 151 -17.20 -9.42 -19.52
C GLU A 151 -16.72 -8.49 -20.65
N LYS A 152 -16.99 -7.19 -20.55
CA LYS A 152 -16.57 -6.18 -21.53
C LYS A 152 -15.40 -5.33 -21.06
N GLY A 153 -14.94 -5.54 -19.84
CA GLY A 153 -13.80 -4.82 -19.29
C GLY A 153 -12.50 -5.14 -20.04
N TRP A 154 -11.56 -4.21 -19.99
CA TRP A 154 -10.26 -4.37 -20.64
C TRP A 154 -9.50 -5.57 -20.08
N ILE A 155 -9.49 -5.77 -18.75
CA ILE A 155 -8.83 -6.90 -18.08
C ILE A 155 -9.30 -8.24 -18.68
N GLN A 156 -10.60 -8.42 -18.86
CA GLN A 156 -11.15 -9.67 -19.36
C GLN A 156 -10.91 -9.91 -20.86
N GLN A 157 -10.65 -8.86 -21.63
CA GLN A 157 -10.56 -8.97 -23.08
C GLN A 157 -9.15 -8.81 -23.61
N ARG A 158 -8.28 -8.07 -22.94
CA ARG A 158 -7.01 -7.62 -23.50
C ARG A 158 -5.80 -7.83 -22.60
N TYR A 159 -5.96 -7.65 -21.29
CA TYR A 159 -4.87 -7.70 -20.33
C TYR A 159 -4.07 -8.99 -20.44
N HIS A 160 -2.75 -8.88 -20.55
CA HIS A 160 -1.81 -9.98 -20.75
C HIS A 160 -2.10 -10.87 -21.96
N THR A 161 -2.70 -10.35 -23.00
CA THR A 161 -2.99 -11.07 -24.25
C THR A 161 -2.45 -10.35 -25.49
N VAL A 162 -2.39 -11.08 -26.60
CA VAL A 162 -2.05 -10.50 -27.91
C VAL A 162 -3.07 -9.48 -28.42
N ALA A 163 -4.21 -9.31 -27.74
CA ALA A 163 -5.22 -8.32 -28.06
C ALA A 163 -4.95 -6.96 -27.40
N ASP A 164 -3.93 -6.85 -26.54
CA ASP A 164 -3.41 -5.56 -26.08
C ASP A 164 -2.51 -4.94 -27.18
N ASP A 165 -3.12 -4.20 -28.05
CA ASP A 165 -2.52 -3.59 -29.21
C ASP A 165 -2.84 -2.08 -29.32
N ARG A 166 -2.49 -1.46 -30.44
CA ARG A 166 -2.68 -0.03 -30.65
C ARG A 166 -4.13 0.46 -30.61
N ASP A 167 -5.10 -0.44 -30.72
CA ASP A 167 -6.52 -0.07 -30.70
C ASP A 167 -6.96 0.33 -29.27
N THR A 168 -6.18 -0.03 -28.24
CA THR A 168 -6.42 0.36 -26.85
C THR A 168 -5.86 1.76 -26.52
N TYR A 169 -4.96 2.29 -27.34
CA TYR A 169 -4.29 3.57 -27.11
C TYR A 169 -5.21 4.76 -27.32
N SER A 170 -5.31 5.63 -26.32
CA SER A 170 -5.97 6.93 -26.37
C SER A 170 -4.95 8.07 -26.20
N ALA A 171 -4.75 8.83 -27.28
CA ALA A 171 -3.88 10.00 -27.22
C ALA A 171 -4.40 11.10 -26.27
N GLN A 172 -5.71 11.15 -26.06
CA GLN A 172 -6.34 12.11 -25.15
C GLN A 172 -6.09 11.73 -23.68
N VAL A 173 -6.25 10.44 -23.32
CA VAL A 173 -5.91 9.94 -21.98
C VAL A 173 -4.43 10.18 -21.69
N MET A 174 -3.56 9.83 -22.64
CA MET A 174 -2.12 10.08 -22.54
C MET A 174 -1.81 11.57 -22.27
N GLN A 175 -2.46 12.47 -23.02
CA GLN A 175 -2.26 13.90 -22.85
C GLN A 175 -2.78 14.39 -21.48
N THR A 176 -3.90 13.87 -21.02
CA THR A 176 -4.46 14.21 -19.73
C THR A 176 -3.52 13.78 -18.59
N ASN A 177 -3.04 12.54 -18.62
CA ASN A 177 -2.07 12.05 -17.64
C ASN A 177 -0.76 12.85 -17.69
N LEU A 178 -0.24 13.13 -18.89
CA LEU A 178 0.95 13.96 -19.05
C LEU A 178 0.78 15.35 -18.40
N ASN A 179 -0.36 16.00 -18.62
CA ASN A 179 -0.64 17.32 -18.06
C ASN A 179 -0.80 17.25 -16.54
N THR A 180 -1.60 16.29 -16.05
CA THR A 180 -1.91 16.12 -14.64
C THR A 180 -0.67 15.82 -13.82
N PHE A 181 0.05 14.77 -14.18
CA PHE A 181 1.24 14.33 -13.44
C PHE A 181 2.46 15.20 -13.71
N GLY A 182 2.53 15.83 -14.86
CA GLY A 182 3.54 16.87 -15.12
C GLY A 182 3.34 18.10 -14.22
N ALA A 183 2.09 18.54 -14.06
CA ALA A 183 1.76 19.62 -13.13
C ALA A 183 2.01 19.21 -11.66
N LEU A 184 1.68 17.97 -11.29
CA LEU A 184 1.96 17.43 -9.95
C LEU A 184 3.46 17.40 -9.65
N ALA A 185 4.29 16.94 -10.60
CA ALA A 185 5.75 16.93 -10.44
C ALA A 185 6.30 18.35 -10.23
N ILE A 186 5.81 19.34 -10.99
CA ILE A 186 6.19 20.75 -10.80
C ILE A 186 5.69 21.29 -9.46
N TYR A 187 4.48 20.95 -9.05
CA TYR A 187 3.92 21.37 -7.76
C TYR A 187 4.78 20.85 -6.59
N LEU A 188 5.17 19.57 -6.62
CA LEU A 188 6.06 18.97 -5.62
C LEU A 188 7.44 19.62 -5.62
N ASP A 189 8.02 19.88 -6.78
CA ASP A 189 9.33 20.53 -6.93
C ASP A 189 9.32 21.97 -6.40
N GLN A 190 8.24 22.70 -6.58
CA GLN A 190 8.11 24.09 -6.14
C GLN A 190 7.69 24.26 -4.68
N THR A 191 7.23 23.21 -4.01
CA THR A 191 6.78 23.25 -2.62
C THR A 191 7.97 23.02 -1.68
N PRO A 192 8.33 23.97 -0.78
CA PRO A 192 9.52 23.86 0.07
C PRO A 192 9.46 22.72 1.07
N ALA A 193 8.31 22.55 1.75
CA ALA A 193 8.10 21.52 2.75
C ALA A 193 7.03 20.53 2.27
N LEU A 194 7.40 19.24 2.25
CA LEU A 194 6.53 18.15 1.77
C LEU A 194 5.34 17.96 2.70
N ALA A 195 4.14 18.18 2.19
CA ALA A 195 2.90 18.02 2.94
C ALA A 195 2.46 16.54 3.01
N LEU A 196 3.29 15.72 3.64
CA LEU A 196 3.01 14.32 3.95
C LEU A 196 2.40 14.25 5.34
N ASP A 197 1.12 13.89 5.43
CA ASP A 197 0.30 13.99 6.63
C ASP A 197 0.23 12.68 7.40
N LEU A 198 1.06 12.53 8.43
CA LEU A 198 1.07 11.35 9.30
C LEU A 198 -0.19 11.17 10.16
N ASN A 199 -1.15 12.12 10.15
CA ASN A 199 -2.45 11.89 10.78
C ASN A 199 -3.23 10.80 10.03
N ALA A 200 -3.02 10.60 8.72
CA ALA A 200 -3.59 9.47 7.98
C ALA A 200 -3.15 8.13 8.58
N THR A 201 -1.85 7.96 8.84
CA THR A 201 -1.34 6.78 9.57
C THR A 201 -2.02 6.60 10.94
N CYS A 202 -2.27 7.70 11.67
CA CYS A 202 -2.98 7.62 12.96
C CYS A 202 -4.43 7.18 12.79
N ASP A 203 -5.09 7.58 11.71
CA ASP A 203 -6.45 7.15 11.41
C ASP A 203 -6.50 5.66 11.06
N ASP A 204 -5.57 5.18 10.23
CA ASP A 204 -5.44 3.76 9.89
C ASP A 204 -5.16 2.89 11.13
N LEU A 205 -4.24 3.32 12.00
CA LEU A 205 -3.93 2.63 13.27
C LEU A 205 -5.15 2.56 14.21
N GLN A 206 -5.97 3.60 14.23
CA GLN A 206 -7.18 3.64 15.06
C GLN A 206 -8.27 2.73 14.50
N GLU A 207 -8.48 2.77 13.19
CA GLU A 207 -9.52 1.98 12.51
C GLU A 207 -9.20 0.49 12.55
N ALA A 208 -7.91 0.15 12.45
CA ALA A 208 -7.44 -1.22 12.42
C ALA A 208 -7.62 -1.98 13.75
N LEU A 209 -7.63 -1.28 14.90
CA LEU A 209 -7.59 -1.92 16.21
C LEU A 209 -8.96 -2.48 16.65
N ASP A 210 -9.08 -3.80 16.81
CA ASP A 210 -10.15 -4.41 17.59
C ASP A 210 -9.83 -4.33 19.09
N THR A 211 -10.51 -3.44 19.79
CA THR A 211 -10.31 -3.23 21.22
C THR A 211 -10.75 -4.41 22.09
N THR A 212 -11.62 -5.28 21.58
CA THR A 212 -12.05 -6.51 22.29
C THR A 212 -10.94 -7.53 22.26
N LEU A 213 -10.36 -7.77 21.10
CA LEU A 213 -9.23 -8.70 20.95
C LEU A 213 -7.95 -8.17 21.60
N ALA A 214 -7.71 -6.86 21.56
CA ALA A 214 -6.58 -6.22 22.22
C ALA A 214 -6.65 -6.31 23.76
N GLY A 215 -7.85 -6.39 24.34
CA GLY A 215 -8.05 -6.59 25.76
C GLY A 215 -7.38 -5.53 26.63
N GLU A 216 -6.48 -5.94 27.53
CA GLU A 216 -5.78 -5.02 28.46
C GLU A 216 -4.74 -4.12 27.75
N ASP A 217 -4.28 -4.49 26.59
CA ASP A 217 -3.32 -3.71 25.78
C ASP A 217 -4.02 -2.59 24.97
N ALA A 218 -5.36 -2.59 24.85
CA ALA A 218 -6.10 -1.59 24.09
C ALA A 218 -5.91 -0.15 24.59
N GLN A 219 -6.01 0.07 25.91
CA GLN A 219 -5.90 1.42 26.45
C GLN A 219 -4.49 2.01 26.34
N PRO A 220 -3.41 1.27 26.65
CA PRO A 220 -2.04 1.72 26.38
C PRO A 220 -1.79 2.08 24.92
N TYR A 221 -2.33 1.30 23.99
CA TYR A 221 -2.23 1.57 22.55
C TYR A 221 -2.93 2.89 22.17
N LEU A 222 -4.16 3.07 22.62
CA LEU A 222 -4.94 4.30 22.34
C LEU A 222 -4.29 5.54 22.98
N ASP A 223 -3.74 5.44 24.18
CA ASP A 223 -3.02 6.54 24.83
C ASP A 223 -1.75 6.94 24.05
N ALA A 224 -1.01 5.95 23.51
CA ALA A 224 0.15 6.21 22.66
C ALA A 224 -0.25 6.80 21.30
N LEU A 225 -1.35 6.34 20.74
CA LEU A 225 -1.90 6.86 19.48
C LEU A 225 -2.35 8.32 19.62
N ASP A 226 -3.01 8.69 20.72
CA ASP A 226 -3.39 10.08 21.00
C ASP A 226 -2.16 11.00 21.12
N ALA A 227 -1.09 10.51 21.74
CA ALA A 227 0.16 11.27 21.83
C ALA A 227 0.82 11.44 20.44
N LEU A 228 0.85 10.38 19.62
CA LEU A 228 1.36 10.42 18.27
C LEU A 228 0.55 11.39 17.39
N ARG A 229 -0.78 11.34 17.46
CA ARG A 229 -1.67 12.26 16.72
C ARG A 229 -1.38 13.73 17.04
N ASN A 230 -1.16 14.05 18.31
CA ASN A 230 -0.79 15.42 18.69
C ASN A 230 0.56 15.84 18.10
N ALA A 231 1.54 14.96 18.06
CA ALA A 231 2.85 15.25 17.48
C ALA A 231 2.77 15.35 15.94
N ALA A 232 2.02 14.48 15.28
CA ALA A 232 1.77 14.53 13.84
C ALA A 232 1.07 15.84 13.43
N GLN A 233 0.05 16.27 14.19
CA GLN A 233 -0.62 17.53 13.96
C GLN A 233 0.32 18.73 14.09
N ALA A 234 1.14 18.78 15.14
CA ALA A 234 2.11 19.86 15.32
C ALA A 234 3.15 19.89 14.18
N HIS A 235 3.59 18.72 13.71
CA HIS A 235 4.50 18.61 12.58
C HIS A 235 3.86 19.12 11.28
N GLN A 236 2.59 18.76 11.03
CA GLN A 236 1.84 19.26 9.87
C GLN A 236 1.63 20.78 9.91
N GLU A 237 1.40 21.36 11.08
CA GLU A 237 1.31 22.82 11.25
C GLU A 237 2.65 23.52 10.94
N GLU A 238 3.78 22.93 11.27
CA GLU A 238 5.11 23.45 10.91
C GLU A 238 5.34 23.40 9.39
N ILE A 239 4.98 22.30 8.73
CA ILE A 239 5.01 22.18 7.26
C ILE A 239 4.16 23.28 6.61
N ALA A 240 2.94 23.43 7.06
CA ALA A 240 2.02 24.45 6.54
C ALA A 240 2.54 25.87 6.73
N ALA A 241 3.16 26.16 7.88
CA ALA A 241 3.74 27.48 8.17
C ALA A 241 4.93 27.81 7.25
N ILE A 242 5.80 26.84 6.94
CA ILE A 242 6.92 27.04 6.00
C ILE A 242 6.41 27.30 4.58
N ASN A 243 5.42 26.51 4.12
CA ASN A 243 4.84 26.67 2.79
C ASN A 243 4.10 28.01 2.65
N ALA A 244 3.33 28.42 3.67
CA ALA A 244 2.68 29.74 3.68
C ALA A 244 3.72 30.88 3.65
N GLN A 245 4.78 30.80 4.46
CA GLN A 245 5.84 31.80 4.46
C GLN A 245 6.53 31.91 3.10
N TYR A 246 6.72 30.80 2.41
CA TYR A 246 7.30 30.80 1.06
C TYR A 246 6.38 31.47 0.05
N GLN A 247 5.07 31.19 0.10
CA GLN A 247 4.09 31.82 -0.77
C GLN A 247 4.00 33.34 -0.52
N ASP A 248 3.96 33.75 0.73
CA ASP A 248 3.98 35.19 1.10
C ASP A 248 5.24 35.88 0.55
N ALA A 249 6.40 35.23 0.67
CA ALA A 249 7.67 35.77 0.14
C ALA A 249 7.65 35.90 -1.39
N LEU A 250 7.03 34.96 -2.11
CA LEU A 250 6.86 35.05 -3.55
C LEU A 250 5.92 36.21 -3.94
N ASP A 251 4.80 36.38 -3.23
CA ASP A 251 3.80 37.42 -3.50
C ASP A 251 4.39 38.82 -3.20
N GLU A 252 5.22 38.94 -2.17
CA GLU A 252 5.97 40.16 -1.82
C GLU A 252 7.17 40.42 -2.72
N LYS A 253 7.53 39.48 -3.62
CA LYS A 253 8.69 39.53 -4.50
C LYS A 253 10.00 39.65 -3.71
N ALA A 254 10.12 38.88 -2.64
CA ALA A 254 11.34 38.79 -1.86
C ALA A 254 12.57 38.45 -2.74
N ASP A 255 13.75 38.79 -2.26
CA ASP A 255 14.95 38.43 -2.97
C ASP A 255 15.24 36.90 -2.93
N GLN A 256 16.10 36.45 -3.82
CA GLN A 256 16.43 35.02 -3.96
C GLN A 256 17.02 34.45 -2.67
N GLN A 257 17.80 35.24 -1.92
CA GLN A 257 18.37 34.77 -0.66
C GLN A 257 17.27 34.40 0.36
N THR A 258 16.24 35.23 0.47
CA THR A 258 15.10 34.98 1.36
C THR A 258 14.36 33.69 0.96
N LEU A 259 14.13 33.47 -0.35
CA LEU A 259 13.51 32.27 -0.87
C LEU A 259 14.37 31.02 -0.59
N ASP A 260 15.66 31.12 -0.80
CA ASP A 260 16.60 30.01 -0.56
C ASP A 260 16.66 29.63 0.94
N GLU A 261 16.62 30.60 1.85
CA GLU A 261 16.59 30.37 3.30
C GLU A 261 15.31 29.62 3.74
N ILE A 262 14.16 29.95 3.16
CA ILE A 262 12.91 29.25 3.44
C ILE A 262 12.96 27.81 2.88
N ARG A 263 13.45 27.64 1.65
CA ARG A 263 13.63 26.32 1.04
C ARG A 263 14.59 25.43 1.83
N GLU A 264 15.67 25.96 2.37
CA GLU A 264 16.61 25.20 3.20
C GLU A 264 15.93 24.67 4.48
N ARG A 265 15.09 25.49 5.11
CA ARG A 265 14.28 25.05 6.25
C ARG A 265 13.28 23.97 5.84
N GLY A 266 12.64 24.10 4.67
CA GLY A 266 11.77 23.09 4.11
C GLY A 266 12.49 21.76 3.87
N ARG A 267 13.70 21.79 3.29
CA ARG A 267 14.52 20.58 3.09
C ARG A 267 14.89 19.88 4.41
N ALA A 268 15.23 20.66 5.45
CA ALA A 268 15.50 20.08 6.76
C ALA A 268 14.27 19.40 7.36
N LEU A 269 13.09 20.00 7.18
CA LEU A 269 11.83 19.41 7.63
C LEU A 269 11.46 18.18 6.78
N ASN A 270 11.70 18.20 5.46
CA ASN A 270 11.47 17.05 4.58
C ASN A 270 12.30 15.83 4.99
N ALA A 271 13.55 16.01 5.39
CA ALA A 271 14.37 14.92 5.89
C ALA A 271 13.73 14.23 7.11
N LYS A 272 13.26 15.04 8.08
CA LYS A 272 12.55 14.54 9.27
C LYS A 272 11.24 13.82 8.89
N THR A 273 10.47 14.39 7.97
CA THR A 273 9.21 13.83 7.49
C THR A 273 9.42 12.48 6.81
N LEU A 274 10.44 12.38 5.95
CA LEU A 274 10.75 11.13 5.23
C LEU A 274 11.32 10.06 6.17
N ASP A 275 12.14 10.44 7.17
CA ASP A 275 12.60 9.50 8.20
C ASP A 275 11.42 8.95 9.02
N ALA A 276 10.46 9.81 9.37
CA ALA A 276 9.24 9.40 10.07
C ALA A 276 8.37 8.50 9.20
N PHE A 277 8.17 8.82 7.92
CA PHE A 277 7.43 7.97 6.98
C PHE A 277 8.09 6.59 6.81
N ARG A 278 9.43 6.57 6.66
CA ARG A 278 10.18 5.32 6.61
C ARG A 278 9.97 4.49 7.87
N PHE A 279 10.05 5.11 9.04
CA PHE A 279 9.79 4.45 10.32
C PHE A 279 8.38 3.83 10.37
N VAL A 280 7.35 4.55 9.87
CA VAL A 280 5.99 4.03 9.74
C VAL A 280 5.98 2.75 8.90
N GLN A 281 6.63 2.77 7.71
CA GLN A 281 6.66 1.59 6.85
C GLN A 281 7.39 0.40 7.49
N GLU A 282 8.42 0.65 8.26
CA GLU A 282 9.18 -0.40 8.94
C GLU A 282 8.43 -0.98 10.16
N GLN A 283 7.76 -0.14 10.96
CA GLN A 283 7.22 -0.55 12.25
C GLN A 283 5.76 -1.01 12.19
N PHE A 284 4.91 -0.36 11.38
CA PHE A 284 3.47 -0.61 11.42
C PHE A 284 2.95 -1.39 10.22
N ILE A 285 3.61 -1.29 9.05
CA ILE A 285 3.09 -1.89 7.83
C ILE A 285 3.53 -3.34 7.70
N GLY A 286 2.55 -4.21 7.50
CA GLY A 286 2.70 -5.64 7.27
C GLY A 286 2.03 -6.08 5.98
N ILE A 287 2.21 -7.35 5.64
CA ILE A 287 1.61 -8.00 4.48
C ILE A 287 0.78 -9.18 4.98
N ILE A 288 -0.46 -9.23 4.55
CA ILE A 288 -1.37 -10.37 4.76
C ILE A 288 -1.63 -11.05 3.42
N SER A 289 -1.81 -12.34 3.42
CA SER A 289 -1.91 -13.13 2.19
C SER A 289 -0.66 -12.92 1.31
N THR A 290 -0.86 -12.78 0.01
CA THR A 290 0.20 -12.58 -0.98
C THR A 290 0.28 -11.14 -1.48
N SER A 291 -0.71 -10.31 -1.20
CA SER A 291 -0.84 -9.00 -1.84
C SER A 291 -1.27 -7.85 -0.92
N ASP A 292 -1.97 -8.12 0.17
CA ASP A 292 -2.62 -7.05 0.91
C ASP A 292 -1.67 -6.39 1.91
N ILE A 293 -1.56 -5.08 1.85
CA ILE A 293 -0.78 -4.27 2.77
C ILE A 293 -1.70 -3.78 3.89
N VAL A 294 -1.37 -4.13 5.12
CA VAL A 294 -2.20 -3.84 6.32
C VAL A 294 -1.32 -3.35 7.47
N ILE A 295 -1.95 -2.85 8.52
CA ILE A 295 -1.28 -2.70 9.82
C ILE A 295 -0.95 -4.11 10.36
N LYS A 296 0.25 -4.32 10.88
CA LYS A 296 0.78 -5.66 11.22
C LYS A 296 -0.15 -6.47 12.12
N HIS A 297 -0.77 -5.85 13.13
CA HIS A 297 -1.65 -6.58 14.05
C HIS A 297 -2.93 -7.12 13.38
N VAL A 298 -3.40 -6.51 12.28
CA VAL A 298 -4.62 -6.93 11.57
C VAL A 298 -4.51 -8.37 11.07
N ALA A 299 -3.35 -8.78 10.61
CA ALA A 299 -3.15 -10.15 10.16
C ALA A 299 -3.43 -11.19 11.25
N TYR A 300 -3.05 -10.88 12.49
CA TYR A 300 -3.30 -11.75 13.64
C TYR A 300 -4.76 -11.67 14.11
N GLN A 301 -5.38 -10.47 14.09
CA GLN A 301 -6.82 -10.32 14.37
C GLN A 301 -7.64 -11.17 13.42
N ASN A 302 -7.40 -11.06 12.10
CA ASN A 302 -8.10 -11.85 11.10
C ASN A 302 -7.94 -13.36 11.34
N ASN A 303 -6.75 -13.82 11.70
CA ASN A 303 -6.54 -15.22 12.03
C ASN A 303 -7.36 -15.67 13.27
N VAL A 304 -7.42 -14.85 14.33
CA VAL A 304 -8.21 -15.15 15.54
C VAL A 304 -9.69 -15.24 15.18
N ASP A 305 -10.22 -14.24 14.48
CA ASP A 305 -11.65 -14.17 14.11
C ASP A 305 -12.07 -15.33 13.20
N VAL A 306 -11.27 -15.63 12.19
CA VAL A 306 -11.58 -16.74 11.26
C VAL A 306 -11.51 -18.08 11.98
N ILE A 307 -10.49 -18.30 12.84
CA ILE A 307 -10.39 -19.53 13.61
C ILE A 307 -11.57 -19.69 14.58
N GLU A 308 -12.02 -18.62 15.24
CA GLU A 308 -13.21 -18.64 16.07
C GLU A 308 -14.44 -19.06 15.28
N GLY A 309 -14.62 -18.50 14.08
CA GLY A 309 -15.68 -18.88 13.17
C GLY A 309 -15.63 -20.37 12.76
N VAL A 310 -14.43 -20.89 12.46
CA VAL A 310 -14.24 -22.33 12.14
C VAL A 310 -14.66 -23.20 13.33
N ILE A 311 -14.23 -22.88 14.55
CA ILE A 311 -14.59 -23.64 15.77
C ILE A 311 -16.11 -23.63 15.97
N ALA A 312 -16.74 -22.46 15.89
CA ALA A 312 -18.19 -22.33 16.04
C ALA A 312 -18.96 -23.16 15.01
N ALA A 313 -18.56 -23.12 13.75
CA ALA A 313 -19.18 -23.91 12.69
C ALA A 313 -19.00 -25.42 12.91
N LEU A 314 -17.85 -25.87 13.41
CA LEU A 314 -17.60 -27.29 13.76
C LEU A 314 -18.44 -27.75 14.95
N GLU A 315 -18.61 -26.92 15.97
CA GLU A 315 -19.47 -27.21 17.12
C GLU A 315 -20.95 -27.33 16.72
N GLU A 316 -21.38 -26.59 15.70
CA GLU A 316 -22.71 -26.69 15.08
C GLU A 316 -22.83 -27.84 14.05
N GLY A 317 -21.71 -28.46 13.68
CA GLY A 317 -21.67 -29.52 12.67
C GLY A 317 -21.84 -29.02 11.23
N VAL A 318 -21.53 -27.76 10.96
CA VAL A 318 -21.65 -27.11 9.63
C VAL A 318 -20.31 -27.09 8.94
N LEU A 319 -20.07 -28.01 7.99
CA LEU A 319 -18.80 -28.02 7.24
C LEU A 319 -18.78 -27.01 6.09
N SER A 320 -19.87 -26.87 5.35
CA SER A 320 -20.03 -25.90 4.27
C SER A 320 -21.50 -25.53 4.11
N ASN A 321 -21.77 -24.33 3.63
CA ASN A 321 -23.13 -23.85 3.35
C ASN A 321 -23.13 -22.83 2.19
N GLU A 322 -24.33 -22.49 1.69
CA GLU A 322 -24.48 -21.50 0.59
C GLU A 322 -24.04 -20.08 0.98
N GLU A 323 -23.93 -19.79 2.27
CA GLU A 323 -23.55 -18.48 2.81
C GLU A 323 -22.04 -18.33 2.94
N GLY A 324 -21.25 -19.40 2.71
CA GLY A 324 -19.79 -19.39 2.84
C GLY A 324 -19.29 -19.26 4.29
N SER A 325 -20.11 -19.68 5.27
CA SER A 325 -19.80 -19.57 6.70
C SER A 325 -19.56 -20.92 7.39
N GLY A 326 -19.47 -22.01 6.63
CA GLY A 326 -19.10 -23.32 7.14
C GLY A 326 -17.61 -23.42 7.49
N ALA A 327 -17.26 -24.41 8.28
CA ALA A 327 -15.89 -24.58 8.77
C ALA A 327 -14.85 -24.70 7.64
N LEU A 328 -15.15 -25.39 6.56
CA LEU A 328 -14.28 -25.49 5.38
C LEU A 328 -14.21 -24.18 4.61
N ASP A 329 -15.34 -23.48 4.47
CA ASP A 329 -15.39 -22.20 3.76
C ASP A 329 -14.49 -21.17 4.47
N LEU A 330 -14.55 -21.13 5.80
CA LEU A 330 -13.72 -20.24 6.62
C LEU A 330 -12.26 -20.69 6.71
N ALA A 331 -11.99 -21.99 6.80
CA ALA A 331 -10.63 -22.52 6.92
C ALA A 331 -9.72 -22.12 5.73
N TRP A 332 -10.31 -21.89 4.54
CA TRP A 332 -9.59 -21.42 3.35
C TRP A 332 -9.17 -19.95 3.45
N MET A 333 -9.80 -19.17 4.31
CA MET A 333 -9.50 -17.75 4.47
C MET A 333 -8.28 -17.48 5.36
N ILE A 334 -7.86 -18.48 6.14
CA ILE A 334 -6.73 -18.32 7.07
C ILE A 334 -5.44 -18.13 6.27
N ASN A 335 -4.76 -17.02 6.48
CA ASN A 335 -3.51 -16.65 5.80
C ASN A 335 -3.61 -16.71 4.25
N GLY A 336 -4.77 -16.32 3.69
CA GLY A 336 -4.97 -16.35 2.25
C GLY A 336 -4.98 -17.76 1.65
N GLY A 337 -5.35 -18.75 2.43
CA GLY A 337 -5.32 -20.16 2.03
C GLY A 337 -6.08 -20.50 0.75
N ALA A 338 -7.09 -19.72 0.39
CA ALA A 338 -7.83 -19.89 -0.88
C ALA A 338 -6.94 -19.66 -2.11
N GLU A 339 -5.92 -18.85 -2.03
CA GLU A 339 -4.98 -18.55 -3.12
C GLU A 339 -4.04 -19.71 -3.44
N TYR A 340 -3.86 -20.66 -2.52
CA TYR A 340 -2.98 -21.80 -2.70
C TYR A 340 -3.56 -22.95 -3.52
N GLY A 341 -4.68 -22.72 -4.17
CA GLY A 341 -5.23 -23.67 -5.12
C GLY A 341 -5.59 -25.03 -4.54
N TYR A 342 -6.10 -25.06 -3.31
CA TYR A 342 -6.45 -26.28 -2.58
C TYR A 342 -7.24 -27.30 -3.39
N TYR A 343 -8.10 -26.83 -4.29
CA TYR A 343 -8.89 -27.68 -5.16
C TYR A 343 -8.17 -28.04 -6.48
N SER A 344 -7.02 -27.39 -6.76
CA SER A 344 -6.30 -27.55 -8.02
C SER A 344 -5.08 -28.46 -7.90
N PHE A 345 -4.55 -28.63 -6.67
CA PHE A 345 -3.30 -29.38 -6.42
C PHE A 345 -3.54 -30.50 -5.40
N SER A 346 -2.60 -31.47 -5.38
CA SER A 346 -2.64 -32.53 -4.39
C SER A 346 -2.36 -32.00 -2.97
N THR A 347 -2.85 -32.72 -1.95
CA THR A 347 -2.59 -32.43 -0.55
C THR A 347 -1.08 -32.30 -0.24
N GLU A 348 -0.25 -33.17 -0.86
CA GLU A 348 1.19 -33.13 -0.66
C GLU A 348 1.81 -31.87 -1.27
N THR A 349 1.33 -31.44 -2.44
CA THR A 349 1.79 -30.20 -3.10
C THR A 349 1.45 -28.99 -2.25
N ASN A 350 0.20 -28.92 -1.78
CA ASN A 350 -0.24 -27.81 -0.92
C ASN A 350 0.50 -27.77 0.42
N ALA A 351 0.71 -28.94 1.05
CA ALA A 351 1.49 -29.02 2.29
C ALA A 351 2.94 -28.56 2.10
N ALA A 352 3.57 -28.91 0.97
CA ALA A 352 4.92 -28.47 0.66
C ALA A 352 4.96 -26.95 0.39
N SER A 353 3.97 -26.42 -0.32
CA SER A 353 3.83 -24.97 -0.56
C SER A 353 3.69 -24.20 0.75
N LEU A 354 2.79 -24.63 1.64
CA LEU A 354 2.61 -24.01 2.94
C LEU A 354 3.84 -24.09 3.84
N ALA A 355 4.57 -25.21 3.82
CA ALA A 355 5.81 -25.34 4.56
C ALA A 355 6.88 -24.35 4.06
N THR A 356 6.96 -24.15 2.73
CA THR A 356 7.84 -23.14 2.12
C THR A 356 7.42 -21.73 2.54
N LEU A 357 6.14 -21.41 2.49
CA LEU A 357 5.62 -20.12 2.95
C LEU A 357 5.95 -19.81 4.40
N GLN A 358 5.80 -20.80 5.28
CA GLN A 358 6.15 -20.63 6.69
C GLN A 358 7.63 -20.36 6.91
N GLU A 359 8.49 -20.97 6.11
CA GLU A 359 9.93 -20.73 6.13
C GLU A 359 10.27 -19.34 5.57
N GLU A 360 9.59 -18.94 4.51
CA GLU A 360 9.81 -17.67 3.82
C GLU A 360 9.19 -16.49 4.52
N SER A 361 8.03 -16.66 5.16
CA SER A 361 7.40 -15.61 5.98
C SER A 361 8.12 -15.36 7.29
N ASN A 362 9.12 -16.17 7.61
CA ASN A 362 9.98 -15.92 8.73
C ASN A 362 10.65 -14.55 8.58
N PRO A 363 10.69 -13.73 9.65
CA PRO A 363 11.35 -12.44 9.65
C PRO A 363 12.74 -12.52 9.03
N GLY A 364 13.06 -11.93 7.96
CA GLY A 364 14.33 -11.98 7.27
C GLY A 364 14.30 -12.59 5.88
N ASN A 365 13.21 -13.23 5.48
CA ASN A 365 13.09 -13.84 4.16
C ASN A 365 12.22 -13.03 3.21
N LEU A 366 11.49 -12.02 3.70
CA LEU A 366 10.67 -11.18 2.85
C LEU A 366 11.49 -10.13 2.10
N PHE A 367 11.18 -9.97 0.85
CA PHE A 367 11.86 -9.09 -0.10
C PHE A 367 11.76 -7.61 0.32
N TRP A 368 10.58 -7.15 0.73
CA TRP A 368 10.36 -5.76 1.17
C TRP A 368 10.77 -5.46 2.62
N GLY A 369 11.42 -6.37 3.30
CA GLY A 369 11.99 -6.18 4.63
C GLY A 369 11.61 -7.25 5.63
N THR A 370 12.33 -7.28 6.73
CA THR A 370 12.07 -8.18 7.86
C THR A 370 10.77 -7.82 8.55
N ASP A 371 10.13 -8.80 9.16
CA ASP A 371 8.92 -8.65 9.98
C ASP A 371 7.67 -8.12 9.24
N LYS A 372 7.64 -8.17 7.89
CA LYS A 372 6.48 -7.76 7.11
C LYS A 372 5.36 -8.81 7.13
N GLY A 373 5.71 -10.10 7.12
CA GLY A 373 4.74 -11.17 7.14
C GLY A 373 4.27 -11.54 8.56
N SER A 374 3.01 -11.92 8.69
CA SER A 374 2.50 -12.52 9.93
C SER A 374 2.96 -13.97 10.06
N VAL A 375 2.98 -14.49 11.29
CA VAL A 375 3.18 -15.92 11.53
C VAL A 375 1.97 -16.69 11.01
N LEU A 376 2.18 -17.55 10.02
CA LEU A 376 1.12 -18.36 9.44
C LEU A 376 0.49 -19.31 10.46
N ALA A 377 -0.84 -19.39 10.48
CA ALA A 377 -1.56 -20.32 11.35
C ALA A 377 -1.31 -21.79 10.94
N GLN A 378 -1.02 -22.62 11.93
CA GLN A 378 -0.68 -24.05 11.76
C GLN A 378 -1.93 -24.92 11.68
N THR A 379 -2.86 -24.60 10.77
CA THR A 379 -4.19 -25.24 10.68
C THR A 379 -4.35 -26.18 9.49
N TYR A 380 -3.44 -26.18 8.53
CA TYR A 380 -3.57 -26.93 7.30
C TYR A 380 -3.85 -28.44 7.49
N PRO A 381 -3.17 -29.17 8.39
CA PRO A 381 -3.49 -30.60 8.61
C PRO A 381 -4.94 -30.82 9.10
N ALA A 382 -5.47 -29.91 9.92
CA ALA A 382 -6.87 -29.98 10.38
C ALA A 382 -7.82 -29.67 9.23
N THR A 383 -7.51 -28.69 8.38
CA THR A 383 -8.32 -28.39 7.18
C THR A 383 -8.40 -29.59 6.23
N VAL A 384 -7.28 -30.30 6.00
CA VAL A 384 -7.27 -31.53 5.19
C VAL A 384 -8.13 -32.62 5.84
N SER A 385 -8.04 -32.80 7.17
CA SER A 385 -8.89 -33.76 7.88
C SER A 385 -10.37 -33.43 7.74
N LEU A 386 -10.76 -32.15 7.77
CA LEU A 386 -12.13 -31.72 7.54
C LEU A 386 -12.64 -32.06 6.13
N LEU A 387 -11.78 -31.93 5.10
CA LEU A 387 -12.11 -32.35 3.73
C LEU A 387 -12.39 -33.85 3.65
N GLU A 388 -11.54 -34.68 4.25
CA GLU A 388 -11.72 -36.14 4.28
C GLU A 388 -12.99 -36.55 5.03
N LYS A 389 -13.30 -35.84 6.12
CA LYS A 389 -14.54 -36.06 6.89
C LYS A 389 -15.80 -35.64 6.10
N ALA A 390 -15.69 -34.54 5.35
CA ALA A 390 -16.80 -34.13 4.47
C ALA A 390 -17.12 -35.18 3.41
N GLU A 391 -16.11 -35.83 2.85
CA GLU A 391 -16.29 -36.93 1.88
C GLU A 391 -16.87 -38.22 2.51
N SER A 392 -16.51 -38.50 3.76
CA SER A 392 -16.94 -39.70 4.48
C SER A 392 -18.21 -39.53 5.32
N GLU A 393 -18.79 -38.33 5.36
CA GLU A 393 -19.92 -37.95 6.23
C GLU A 393 -19.65 -38.24 7.74
N ASP A 394 -18.37 -38.13 8.16
CA ASP A 394 -17.99 -38.24 9.57
C ASP A 394 -18.23 -36.91 10.31
N GLY A 395 -19.07 -36.92 11.31
CA GLY A 395 -19.48 -35.76 12.09
C GLY A 395 -18.73 -35.59 13.42
N ASP A 396 -17.66 -36.33 13.70
CA ASP A 396 -16.82 -36.13 14.88
C ASP A 396 -15.65 -35.21 14.55
N PHE A 397 -15.72 -33.96 15.02
CA PHE A 397 -14.71 -32.91 14.80
C PHE A 397 -13.85 -32.60 16.04
N THR A 398 -13.87 -33.46 17.05
CA THR A 398 -13.21 -33.21 18.34
C THR A 398 -11.72 -32.93 18.19
N GLU A 399 -11.02 -33.66 17.30
CA GLU A 399 -9.58 -33.49 17.09
C GLU A 399 -9.28 -32.17 16.36
N GLU A 400 -10.05 -31.82 15.34
CA GLU A 400 -9.89 -30.60 14.57
C GLU A 400 -10.17 -29.36 15.43
N ILE A 401 -11.26 -29.37 16.20
CA ILE A 401 -11.56 -28.29 17.16
C ILE A 401 -10.39 -28.06 18.12
N ALA A 402 -9.77 -29.14 18.62
CA ALA A 402 -8.62 -29.01 19.51
C ALA A 402 -7.40 -28.38 18.82
N VAL A 403 -7.17 -28.68 17.55
CA VAL A 403 -6.08 -28.06 16.76
C VAL A 403 -6.37 -26.57 16.55
N TYR A 404 -7.57 -26.22 16.09
CA TYR A 404 -7.95 -24.82 15.88
C TYR A 404 -7.90 -24.01 17.19
N ALA A 405 -8.44 -24.53 18.29
CA ALA A 405 -8.41 -23.85 19.60
C ALA A 405 -6.97 -23.62 20.12
N LYS A 406 -6.06 -24.56 19.88
CA LYS A 406 -4.65 -24.36 20.21
C LYS A 406 -4.02 -23.25 19.38
N GLU A 407 -4.32 -23.24 18.10
CA GLU A 407 -3.80 -22.24 17.18
C GLU A 407 -4.38 -20.85 17.47
N GLN A 408 -5.69 -20.74 17.75
CA GLN A 408 -6.31 -19.50 18.17
C GLN A 408 -5.56 -18.87 19.35
N ALA A 409 -5.33 -19.66 20.42
CA ALA A 409 -4.57 -19.19 21.58
C ALA A 409 -3.12 -18.80 21.25
N GLN A 410 -2.53 -19.31 20.19
CA GLN A 410 -1.22 -18.88 19.71
C GLN A 410 -1.30 -17.54 18.96
N GLN A 411 -2.28 -17.37 18.07
CA GLN A 411 -2.50 -16.14 17.31
C GLN A 411 -2.88 -14.97 18.23
N GLU A 412 -3.69 -15.22 19.29
CA GLU A 412 -3.99 -14.23 20.33
C GLU A 412 -2.72 -13.72 21.04
N ARG A 413 -1.77 -14.60 21.34
CA ARG A 413 -0.48 -14.18 21.95
C ARG A 413 0.35 -13.34 20.99
N TYR A 414 0.41 -13.71 19.72
CA TYR A 414 1.11 -12.92 18.69
C TYR A 414 0.45 -11.55 18.50
N LEU A 415 -0.88 -11.50 18.48
CA LEU A 415 -1.64 -10.26 18.41
C LEU A 415 -1.27 -9.31 19.56
N GLN A 416 -1.33 -9.79 20.79
CA GLN A 416 -0.99 -8.97 21.97
C GLN A 416 0.47 -8.52 21.97
N GLU A 417 1.39 -9.37 21.53
CA GLU A 417 2.80 -8.99 21.37
C GLU A 417 2.97 -7.90 20.31
N MET A 418 2.29 -8.02 19.18
CA MET A 418 2.34 -7.03 18.08
C MET A 418 1.74 -5.69 18.53
N ILE A 419 0.59 -5.67 19.20
CA ILE A 419 -0.02 -4.45 19.74
C ILE A 419 0.93 -3.72 20.69
N ARG A 420 1.67 -4.45 21.55
CA ARG A 420 2.67 -3.83 22.42
C ARG A 420 3.86 -3.26 21.66
N GLN A 421 4.35 -3.98 20.64
CA GLN A 421 5.44 -3.48 19.78
C GLN A 421 5.01 -2.21 19.04
N GLU A 422 3.82 -2.17 18.48
CA GLU A 422 3.28 -0.99 17.83
C GLU A 422 3.06 0.18 18.82
N THR A 423 2.65 -0.12 20.06
CA THR A 423 2.54 0.88 21.13
C THR A 423 3.90 1.53 21.42
N ASP A 424 4.95 0.74 21.55
CA ASP A 424 6.30 1.24 21.78
C ASP A 424 6.80 2.05 20.56
N ALA A 425 6.52 1.57 19.35
CA ALA A 425 6.85 2.27 18.11
C ALA A 425 6.13 3.63 17.98
N MET A 426 4.86 3.74 18.38
CA MET A 426 4.15 5.02 18.42
C MET A 426 4.80 6.02 19.37
N GLN A 427 5.31 5.56 20.51
CA GLN A 427 6.04 6.43 21.46
C GLN A 427 7.37 6.92 20.86
N GLU A 428 8.09 6.05 20.14
CA GLU A 428 9.32 6.42 19.45
C GLU A 428 9.05 7.43 18.33
N LEU A 429 8.06 7.18 17.48
CA LEU A 429 7.66 8.10 16.40
C LEU A 429 7.23 9.47 16.95
N THR A 430 6.50 9.48 18.08
CA THR A 430 6.14 10.71 18.79
C THR A 430 7.38 11.53 19.16
N GLN A 431 8.43 10.87 19.66
CA GLN A 431 9.69 11.54 20.00
C GLN A 431 10.42 12.04 18.75
N MET A 432 10.44 11.29 17.66
CA MET A 432 11.01 11.70 16.38
C MET A 432 10.35 12.98 15.86
N LEU A 433 9.02 13.06 15.94
CA LEU A 433 8.25 14.24 15.49
C LEU A 433 8.35 15.44 16.46
N GLY A 434 8.62 15.22 17.74
CA GLY A 434 8.77 16.26 18.75
C GLY A 434 10.18 16.84 18.90
N ALA A 435 11.18 16.19 18.30
CA ALA A 435 12.58 16.63 18.31
C ALA A 435 12.84 17.58 17.13
#